data_05c6fdb6c608d7f832aeb3693b239bd8
#
_entry.id   05c6fdb6c608d7f832aeb3693b239bd8
#
_cell.length_a   1.000
_cell.length_b   1.000
_cell.length_c   1.000
_cell.angle_alpha   90.00
_cell.angle_beta   90.00
_cell.angle_gamma   90.00
#
_symmetry.space_group_name_H-M   'P 1'
#
loop_
_entity.id
_entity.type
_entity.pdbx_description
1 polymer ?
#
loop_
_entity_poly.entity_id
_entity_poly.type
_entity_poly.pdbx_seq_one_letter_code
_entity_poly.pdbx_strand_id
1 'polypeptide(L)'
;MKEGFFQLDKSKVTWFYILTILIASFTAYGYVKGYILALAIPFLLILTIAAIFRFDLLIYLAVLVTPFSINLAKTGIGIGVSLPSEPLMFGIFLIFWIKILAEGGLDKRILKHPVTWIILIHLGWYTITTLTSTMPVVSIKSTLARYCYVSVFYFSLLYLFIKKQNIHKFLWAYLLPLLAVCIITMLNQASAGFTEQNAHIAMVPYYNDHTAYAAVIALFIPVIIALLFENKINKTLKTFILIVAALLITAIILSYTRAAWVALAGALGCLFIYILKIKNWVVYTGIGLVVLTYALFHVEITMYLERNDKTSSTDYAKHVQSIGNISTDDSNIERLNRWSCALRMFNEKPLLGYGPGTYMFQYGQFQKHSERSGISTNFAEGGGSHSEYLGPLSEQGILGPVTFILILAVLLQRTSSFLRMCTNKNTRVVTKGLVLGLVTYIIHGGLNYFLDTEKLAVPFWGFIACLVAFDIYYSEHQQQELNQHSAT
;
A
#
# COMPACT_ATOMS: atom_id res chain seq x y z
N MET A 1 30.90 20.50 9.13
CA MET A 1 30.99 19.06 9.37
C MET A 1 32.45 18.68 9.40
N LYS A 2 32.92 18.23 10.56
CA LYS A 2 34.36 18.02 10.83
C LYS A 2 34.90 16.90 9.95
N GLU A 3 35.91 17.21 9.16
CA GLU A 3 36.70 16.29 8.30
C GLU A 3 37.59 15.30 9.09
N GLY A 4 37.24 14.93 10.31
CA GLY A 4 38.06 14.14 11.21
C GLY A 4 37.62 12.68 11.42
N PHE A 5 36.59 12.17 10.69
CA PHE A 5 35.93 10.88 11.08
C PHE A 5 36.54 9.62 10.42
N PHE A 6 37.52 9.70 9.55
CA PHE A 6 38.08 8.54 8.80
C PHE A 6 39.59 8.38 8.83
N GLN A 7 40.28 8.87 9.87
CA GLN A 7 41.59 8.30 10.15
C GLN A 7 41.41 7.05 11.03
N LEU A 8 41.16 5.93 10.37
CA LEU A 8 41.19 4.61 11.03
C LEU A 8 42.64 4.39 11.53
N ASP A 9 42.80 4.32 12.83
CA ASP A 9 44.04 3.87 13.46
C ASP A 9 44.45 2.51 12.86
N LYS A 10 45.75 2.32 12.58
CA LYS A 10 46.28 1.09 11.96
C LYS A 10 45.82 -0.19 12.69
N SER A 11 45.69 -0.11 14.02
CA SER A 11 45.18 -1.22 14.82
C SER A 11 43.73 -1.57 14.47
N LYS A 12 42.84 -0.58 14.27
CA LYS A 12 41.44 -0.77 13.90
C LYS A 12 41.30 -1.35 12.50
N VAL A 13 42.17 -0.94 11.56
CA VAL A 13 42.20 -1.52 10.21
C VAL A 13 42.62 -3.00 10.25
N THR A 14 43.62 -3.34 11.07
CA THR A 14 44.07 -4.74 11.26
C THR A 14 42.95 -5.60 11.85
N TRP A 15 42.25 -5.13 12.87
CA TRP A 15 41.12 -5.84 13.45
C TRP A 15 39.96 -6.03 12.47
N PHE A 16 39.71 -5.04 11.61
CA PHE A 16 38.72 -5.15 10.54
C PHE A 16 39.05 -6.28 9.56
N TYR A 17 40.31 -6.37 9.10
CA TYR A 17 40.74 -7.47 8.21
C TYR A 17 40.68 -8.84 8.90
N ILE A 18 41.12 -8.95 10.15
CA ILE A 18 41.05 -10.20 10.91
C ILE A 18 39.60 -10.68 11.03
N LEU A 19 38.69 -9.79 11.40
CA LEU A 19 37.26 -10.10 11.56
C LEU A 19 36.64 -10.51 10.21
N THR A 20 36.99 -9.81 9.13
CA THR A 20 36.50 -10.13 7.78
C THR A 20 36.99 -11.53 7.34
N ILE A 21 38.26 -11.86 7.57
CA ILE A 21 38.80 -13.19 7.25
C ILE A 21 38.12 -14.26 8.09
N LEU A 22 37.91 -14.04 9.39
CA LEU A 22 37.25 -15.00 10.27
C LEU A 22 35.80 -15.27 9.81
N ILE A 23 35.03 -14.23 9.46
CA ILE A 23 33.67 -14.37 8.95
C ILE A 23 33.64 -15.11 7.62
N ALA A 24 34.54 -14.77 6.69
CA ALA A 24 34.66 -15.43 5.41
C ALA A 24 34.99 -16.92 5.57
N SER A 25 35.95 -17.21 6.46
CA SER A 25 36.37 -18.61 6.75
C SER A 25 35.24 -19.41 7.40
N PHE A 26 34.50 -18.82 8.36
CA PHE A 26 33.35 -19.47 9.01
C PHE A 26 32.22 -19.72 8.01
N THR A 27 31.95 -18.75 7.14
CA THR A 27 30.93 -18.88 6.08
C THR A 27 31.29 -19.98 5.09
N ALA A 28 32.59 -20.02 4.63
CA ALA A 28 33.07 -21.02 3.73
C ALA A 28 33.03 -22.43 4.36
N TYR A 29 33.43 -22.55 5.63
CA TYR A 29 33.35 -23.81 6.36
C TYR A 29 31.89 -24.29 6.50
N GLY A 30 30.97 -23.41 6.85
CA GLY A 30 29.54 -23.73 6.95
C GLY A 30 28.96 -24.21 5.61
N TYR A 31 29.32 -23.55 4.52
CA TYR A 31 28.90 -23.94 3.18
C TYR A 31 29.43 -25.35 2.79
N VAL A 32 30.73 -25.62 3.03
CA VAL A 32 31.35 -26.94 2.78
C VAL A 32 30.68 -28.06 3.59
N LYS A 33 30.20 -27.74 4.81
CA LYS A 33 29.45 -28.69 5.66
C LYS A 33 27.96 -28.83 5.28
N GLY A 34 27.52 -28.17 4.22
CA GLY A 34 26.11 -28.21 3.73
C GLY A 34 25.15 -27.27 4.46
N TYR A 35 25.64 -26.39 5.32
CA TYR A 35 24.83 -25.39 6.00
C TYR A 35 24.62 -24.17 5.09
N ILE A 36 23.69 -24.24 4.15
CA ILE A 36 23.38 -23.13 3.20
C ILE A 36 23.11 -21.80 3.92
N LEU A 37 22.50 -21.85 5.12
CA LEU A 37 22.26 -20.68 5.95
C LEU A 37 23.55 -19.93 6.35
N ALA A 38 24.71 -20.56 6.31
CA ALA A 38 25.98 -19.88 6.57
C ALA A 38 26.26 -18.75 5.57
N LEU A 39 25.75 -18.85 4.33
CA LEU A 39 25.86 -17.78 3.32
C LEU A 39 25.08 -16.51 3.70
N ALA A 40 24.13 -16.61 4.61
CA ALA A 40 23.41 -15.43 5.10
C ALA A 40 24.26 -14.56 6.06
N ILE A 41 25.31 -15.10 6.68
CA ILE A 41 26.11 -14.42 7.71
C ILE A 41 26.75 -13.12 7.18
N PRO A 42 27.48 -13.10 6.05
CA PRO A 42 28.04 -11.85 5.50
C PRO A 42 26.96 -10.82 5.18
N PHE A 43 25.84 -11.29 4.64
CA PHE A 43 24.70 -10.42 4.30
C PHE A 43 24.08 -9.78 5.56
N LEU A 44 23.86 -10.56 6.62
CA LEU A 44 23.36 -10.06 7.89
C LEU A 44 24.34 -9.07 8.54
N LEU A 45 25.63 -9.32 8.42
CA LEU A 45 26.66 -8.40 8.90
C LEU A 45 26.60 -7.07 8.15
N ILE A 46 26.51 -7.09 6.82
CA ILE A 46 26.37 -5.86 6.01
C ILE A 46 25.10 -5.09 6.40
N LEU A 47 24.00 -5.80 6.58
CA LEU A 47 22.74 -5.18 7.04
C LEU A 47 22.89 -4.56 8.43
N THR A 48 23.58 -5.22 9.35
CA THR A 48 23.83 -4.70 10.70
C THR A 48 24.73 -3.46 10.67
N ILE A 49 25.79 -3.46 9.87
CA ILE A 49 26.64 -2.28 9.67
C ILE A 49 25.83 -1.13 9.05
N ALA A 50 25.04 -1.43 8.01
CA ALA A 50 24.14 -0.43 7.41
C ALA A 50 23.14 0.11 8.42
N ALA A 51 22.60 -0.73 9.32
CA ALA A 51 21.67 -0.33 10.37
C ALA A 51 22.27 0.71 11.33
N ILE A 52 23.54 0.53 11.68
CA ILE A 52 24.23 1.41 12.63
C ILE A 52 24.61 2.73 11.95
N PHE A 53 25.19 2.68 10.75
CA PHE A 53 25.83 3.84 10.12
C PHE A 53 24.97 4.52 9.05
N ARG A 54 24.07 3.76 8.37
CA ARG A 54 23.30 4.23 7.22
C ARG A 54 21.87 3.67 7.25
N PHE A 55 21.18 3.94 8.36
CA PHE A 55 19.78 3.50 8.55
C PHE A 55 18.85 3.91 7.40
N ASP A 56 19.12 5.09 6.78
CA ASP A 56 18.44 5.55 5.59
C ASP A 56 18.49 4.56 4.42
N LEU A 57 19.66 3.93 4.20
CA LEU A 57 19.85 2.94 3.13
C LEU A 57 19.02 1.67 3.36
N LEU A 58 18.85 1.24 4.62
CA LEU A 58 18.02 0.07 4.92
C LEU A 58 16.55 0.32 4.58
N ILE A 59 16.06 1.52 4.88
CA ILE A 59 14.67 1.89 4.54
C ILE A 59 14.50 1.88 3.01
N TYR A 60 15.44 2.50 2.26
CA TYR A 60 15.38 2.46 0.80
C TYR A 60 15.51 1.04 0.24
N LEU A 61 16.35 0.19 0.85
CA LEU A 61 16.47 -1.21 0.47
C LEU A 61 15.14 -1.95 0.67
N ALA A 62 14.47 -1.76 1.82
CA ALA A 62 13.16 -2.36 2.07
C ALA A 62 12.13 -1.93 1.01
N VAL A 63 12.08 -0.63 0.67
CA VAL A 63 11.20 -0.09 -0.37
C VAL A 63 11.52 -0.70 -1.73
N LEU A 64 12.80 -0.80 -2.09
CA LEU A 64 13.28 -1.30 -3.38
C LEU A 64 13.00 -2.78 -3.58
N VAL A 65 13.20 -3.61 -2.54
CA VAL A 65 13.02 -5.07 -2.68
C VAL A 65 11.55 -5.49 -2.59
N THR A 66 10.66 -4.64 -2.06
CA THR A 66 9.25 -4.99 -1.86
C THR A 66 8.56 -5.45 -3.15
N PRO A 67 8.64 -4.78 -4.32
CA PRO A 67 7.97 -5.28 -5.52
C PRO A 67 8.46 -6.66 -6.00
N PHE A 68 9.71 -7.02 -5.69
CA PHE A 68 10.31 -8.31 -6.04
C PHE A 68 10.09 -9.42 -5.00
N SER A 69 9.57 -9.10 -3.83
CA SER A 69 9.41 -10.10 -2.75
C SER A 69 8.46 -11.22 -3.14
N ILE A 70 8.78 -12.43 -2.70
CA ILE A 70 8.04 -13.65 -3.03
C ILE A 70 7.50 -14.24 -1.72
N ASN A 71 6.21 -14.54 -1.68
CA ASN A 71 5.60 -15.19 -0.51
C ASN A 71 5.89 -16.69 -0.50
N LEU A 72 6.56 -17.16 0.54
CA LEU A 72 6.99 -18.56 0.66
C LEU A 72 5.83 -19.55 0.87
N ALA A 73 4.64 -19.10 1.29
CA ALA A 73 3.50 -20.00 1.41
C ALA A 73 3.15 -20.68 0.07
N LYS A 74 3.41 -20.00 -1.04
CA LYS A 74 3.14 -20.51 -2.41
C LYS A 74 4.28 -21.30 -3.04
N THR A 75 5.44 -21.37 -2.37
CA THR A 75 6.62 -22.13 -2.87
C THR A 75 6.70 -23.55 -2.33
N GLY A 76 5.67 -24.04 -1.63
CA GLY A 76 5.64 -25.38 -1.02
C GLY A 76 6.29 -25.44 0.37
N ILE A 77 6.89 -24.34 0.87
CA ILE A 77 7.53 -24.29 2.20
C ILE A 77 6.48 -24.07 3.32
N GLY A 78 5.27 -23.66 2.98
CA GLY A 78 4.14 -23.52 3.92
C GLY A 78 4.27 -22.35 4.93
N ILE A 79 5.30 -21.52 4.83
CA ILE A 79 5.51 -20.36 5.71
C ILE A 79 4.99 -19.09 5.00
N GLY A 80 3.95 -18.47 5.56
CA GLY A 80 3.38 -17.24 5.02
C GLY A 80 4.23 -16.01 5.35
N VAL A 81 5.44 -15.93 4.77
CA VAL A 81 6.39 -14.81 4.89
C VAL A 81 6.89 -14.42 3.51
N SER A 82 6.91 -13.13 3.23
CA SER A 82 7.42 -12.57 1.97
C SER A 82 8.91 -12.24 2.07
N LEU A 83 9.74 -12.95 1.31
CA LEU A 83 11.19 -12.71 1.28
C LEU A 83 11.60 -11.85 0.09
N PRO A 84 12.56 -10.92 0.27
CA PRO A 84 13.27 -10.59 1.50
C PRO A 84 12.61 -9.46 2.32
N SER A 85 11.44 -8.92 1.90
CA SER A 85 10.88 -7.68 2.45
C SER A 85 10.46 -7.78 3.92
N GLU A 86 9.68 -8.80 4.33
CA GLU A 86 9.15 -8.86 5.70
C GLU A 86 10.22 -9.01 6.79
N PRO A 87 11.23 -9.89 6.66
CA PRO A 87 12.32 -9.94 7.64
C PRO A 87 13.10 -8.63 7.73
N LEU A 88 13.34 -7.97 6.58
CA LEU A 88 14.02 -6.68 6.54
C LEU A 88 13.20 -5.60 7.23
N MET A 89 11.89 -5.54 6.98
CA MET A 89 10.98 -4.61 7.65
C MET A 89 10.94 -4.85 9.16
N PHE A 90 10.90 -6.10 9.60
CA PHE A 90 10.91 -6.42 11.02
C PHE A 90 12.23 -5.97 11.69
N GLY A 91 13.37 -6.19 11.02
CA GLY A 91 14.67 -5.69 11.49
C GLY A 91 14.70 -4.16 11.59
N ILE A 92 14.21 -3.44 10.58
CA ILE A 92 14.11 -1.97 10.58
C ILE A 92 13.17 -1.50 11.70
N PHE A 93 12.04 -2.17 11.90
CA PHE A 93 11.09 -1.88 12.98
C PHE A 93 11.77 -1.90 14.36
N LEU A 94 12.53 -2.96 14.67
CA LEU A 94 13.23 -3.09 15.94
C LEU A 94 14.30 -2.00 16.12
N ILE A 95 15.14 -1.80 15.09
CA ILE A 95 16.21 -0.79 15.11
C ILE A 95 15.64 0.61 15.26
N PHE A 96 14.56 0.93 14.54
CA PHE A 96 13.90 2.23 14.62
C PHE A 96 13.45 2.54 16.06
N TRP A 97 12.75 1.61 16.71
CA TRP A 97 12.27 1.84 18.07
C TRP A 97 13.40 1.89 19.10
N ILE A 98 14.44 1.05 18.97
CA ILE A 98 15.63 1.13 19.80
C ILE A 98 16.28 2.53 19.67
N LYS A 99 16.43 3.00 18.43
CA LYS A 99 17.01 4.32 18.15
C LYS A 99 16.15 5.45 18.73
N ILE A 100 14.84 5.43 18.53
CA ILE A 100 13.92 6.42 19.08
C ILE A 100 13.98 6.46 20.62
N LEU A 101 14.03 5.31 21.29
CA LEU A 101 14.17 5.24 22.73
C LEU A 101 15.52 5.79 23.21
N ALA A 102 16.60 5.50 22.51
CA ALA A 102 17.93 5.99 22.82
C ALA A 102 18.09 7.53 22.59
N GLU A 103 17.35 8.08 21.60
CA GLU A 103 17.40 9.52 21.27
C GLU A 103 16.37 10.37 22.06
N GLY A 104 15.64 9.78 23.01
CA GLY A 104 14.72 10.51 23.89
C GLY A 104 13.28 10.64 23.34
N GLY A 105 12.90 9.84 22.34
CA GLY A 105 11.53 9.73 21.86
C GLY A 105 11.30 10.32 20.47
N LEU A 106 10.05 10.27 20.03
CA LEU A 106 9.64 10.79 18.71
C LEU A 106 9.62 12.32 18.67
N ASP A 107 9.91 12.89 17.51
CA ASP A 107 9.80 14.35 17.28
C ASP A 107 8.39 14.84 17.66
N LYS A 108 8.35 15.86 18.52
CA LYS A 108 7.09 16.44 19.02
C LYS A 108 6.19 16.98 17.90
N ARG A 109 6.76 17.41 16.76
CA ARG A 109 5.99 17.89 15.60
C ARG A 109 5.21 16.74 14.96
N ILE A 110 5.85 15.56 14.84
CA ILE A 110 5.20 14.34 14.35
C ILE A 110 4.09 13.92 15.32
N LEU A 111 4.38 13.88 16.62
CA LEU A 111 3.41 13.48 17.64
C LEU A 111 2.21 14.43 17.74
N LYS A 112 2.41 15.74 17.52
CA LYS A 112 1.31 16.73 17.56
C LYS A 112 0.46 16.74 16.30
N HIS A 113 0.89 16.08 15.23
CA HIS A 113 0.15 16.11 13.97
C HIS A 113 -1.17 15.30 14.08
N PRO A 114 -2.33 15.86 13.65
CA PRO A 114 -3.64 15.20 13.85
C PRO A 114 -3.72 13.81 13.21
N VAL A 115 -3.14 13.63 12.01
CA VAL A 115 -3.12 12.33 11.32
C VAL A 115 -2.37 11.30 12.16
N THR A 116 -1.24 11.67 12.76
CA THR A 116 -0.46 10.78 13.64
C THR A 116 -1.29 10.31 14.85
N TRP A 117 -2.03 11.23 15.46
CA TRP A 117 -2.91 10.87 16.58
C TRP A 117 -3.96 9.83 16.20
N ILE A 118 -4.61 10.00 15.05
CA ILE A 118 -5.62 9.05 14.61
C ILE A 118 -4.98 7.71 14.24
N ILE A 119 -3.77 7.71 13.64
CA ILE A 119 -3.00 6.49 13.40
C ILE A 119 -2.69 5.77 14.72
N LEU A 120 -2.26 6.49 15.76
CA LEU A 120 -2.01 5.90 17.07
C LEU A 120 -3.29 5.34 17.72
N ILE A 121 -4.41 6.04 17.60
CA ILE A 121 -5.73 5.56 18.05
C ILE A 121 -6.12 4.28 17.28
N HIS A 122 -5.94 4.26 15.96
CA HIS A 122 -6.20 3.09 15.12
C HIS A 122 -5.34 1.88 15.54
N LEU A 123 -4.04 2.08 15.78
CA LEU A 123 -3.14 1.03 16.26
C LEU A 123 -3.52 0.56 17.68
N GLY A 124 -3.90 1.48 18.56
CA GLY A 124 -4.41 1.16 19.89
C GLY A 124 -5.68 0.31 19.83
N TRP A 125 -6.61 0.65 18.92
CA TRP A 125 -7.81 -0.14 18.68
C TRP A 125 -7.49 -1.54 18.13
N TYR A 126 -6.55 -1.62 17.18
CA TYR A 126 -6.04 -2.89 16.68
C TYR A 126 -5.53 -3.80 17.81
N THR A 127 -4.79 -3.21 18.78
CA THR A 127 -4.29 -3.95 19.95
C THR A 127 -5.43 -4.43 20.85
N ILE A 128 -6.42 -3.58 21.15
CA ILE A 128 -7.56 -3.95 21.98
C ILE A 128 -8.33 -5.13 21.36
N THR A 129 -8.61 -5.05 20.06
CA THR A 129 -9.33 -6.12 19.34
C THR A 129 -8.50 -7.40 19.18
N THR A 130 -7.17 -7.30 19.22
CA THR A 130 -6.27 -8.47 19.29
C THR A 130 -6.38 -9.19 20.63
N LEU A 131 -6.44 -8.45 21.75
CA LEU A 131 -6.56 -9.04 23.09
C LEU A 131 -7.89 -9.78 23.28
N THR A 132 -8.93 -9.36 22.57
CA THR A 132 -10.28 -9.98 22.63
C THR A 132 -10.55 -10.95 21.48
N SER A 133 -9.53 -11.28 20.70
CA SER A 133 -9.66 -12.09 19.48
C SER A 133 -10.10 -13.52 19.77
N THR A 134 -10.93 -14.06 18.88
CA THR A 134 -11.29 -15.49 18.84
C THR A 134 -10.14 -16.39 18.41
N MET A 135 -9.11 -15.82 17.74
CA MET A 135 -7.91 -16.53 17.25
C MET A 135 -6.65 -15.71 17.59
N PRO A 136 -6.18 -15.73 18.88
CA PRO A 136 -5.14 -14.82 19.35
C PRO A 136 -3.84 -14.85 18.53
N VAL A 137 -3.37 -16.03 18.12
CA VAL A 137 -2.11 -16.18 17.36
C VAL A 137 -2.21 -15.48 15.98
N VAL A 138 -3.35 -15.63 15.28
CA VAL A 138 -3.61 -14.99 14.01
C VAL A 138 -3.63 -13.48 14.16
N SER A 139 -4.34 -13.00 15.17
CA SER A 139 -4.48 -11.57 15.44
C SER A 139 -3.19 -10.90 15.89
N ILE A 140 -2.37 -11.59 16.72
CA ILE A 140 -1.04 -11.10 17.09
C ILE A 140 -0.15 -10.94 15.85
N LYS A 141 -0.15 -11.93 14.95
CA LYS A 141 0.62 -11.87 13.69
C LYS A 141 0.16 -10.69 12.82
N SER A 142 -1.16 -10.52 12.61
CA SER A 142 -1.73 -9.41 11.83
C SER A 142 -1.39 -8.06 12.45
N THR A 143 -1.53 -7.92 13.76
CA THR A 143 -1.22 -6.70 14.50
C THR A 143 0.26 -6.34 14.42
N LEU A 144 1.15 -7.32 14.61
CA LEU A 144 2.59 -7.11 14.48
C LEU A 144 2.96 -6.63 13.06
N ALA A 145 2.40 -7.23 12.03
CA ALA A 145 2.61 -6.79 10.65
C ALA A 145 2.14 -5.33 10.45
N ARG A 146 0.96 -4.96 10.98
CA ARG A 146 0.44 -3.59 10.92
C ARG A 146 1.37 -2.60 11.64
N TYR A 147 1.86 -2.95 12.83
CA TYR A 147 2.85 -2.14 13.55
C TYR A 147 4.15 -1.98 12.77
N CYS A 148 4.66 -3.04 12.14
CA CYS A 148 5.84 -2.98 11.28
C CYS A 148 5.61 -2.03 10.09
N TYR A 149 4.51 -2.16 9.36
CA TYR A 149 4.21 -1.31 8.20
C TYR A 149 4.12 0.17 8.58
N VAL A 150 3.39 0.50 9.65
CA VAL A 150 3.23 1.88 10.09
C VAL A 150 4.56 2.42 10.64
N SER A 151 5.30 1.67 11.43
CA SER A 151 6.57 2.13 12.00
C SER A 151 7.62 2.39 10.92
N VAL A 152 7.73 1.48 9.94
CA VAL A 152 8.74 1.59 8.88
C VAL A 152 8.31 2.60 7.81
N PHE A 153 7.08 2.54 7.33
CA PHE A 153 6.65 3.30 6.14
C PHE A 153 5.85 4.57 6.45
N TYR A 154 5.54 4.83 7.72
CA TYR A 154 5.05 6.13 8.14
C TYR A 154 6.07 6.83 9.04
N PHE A 155 6.38 6.31 10.22
CA PHE A 155 7.25 7.00 11.16
C PHE A 155 8.70 7.15 10.67
N SER A 156 9.36 6.07 10.21
CA SER A 156 10.75 6.18 9.74
C SER A 156 10.88 7.04 8.48
N LEU A 157 9.91 6.97 7.55
CA LEU A 157 9.92 7.80 6.35
C LEU A 157 9.71 9.28 6.68
N LEU A 158 8.94 9.65 7.71
CA LEU A 158 8.81 11.06 8.12
C LEU A 158 10.18 11.66 8.47
N TYR A 159 11.06 10.92 9.15
CA TYR A 159 12.42 11.39 9.42
C TYR A 159 13.26 11.53 8.14
N LEU A 160 13.11 10.64 7.18
CA LEU A 160 13.78 10.75 5.89
C LEU A 160 13.28 11.95 5.08
N PHE A 161 11.99 12.24 5.13
CA PHE A 161 11.34 13.29 4.35
C PHE A 161 11.53 14.72 4.89
N ILE A 162 12.25 14.90 6.01
CA ILE A 162 12.82 16.18 6.40
C ILE A 162 13.61 16.79 5.23
N LYS A 163 14.31 15.95 4.45
CA LYS A 163 14.94 16.36 3.19
C LYS A 163 14.01 16.04 2.02
N LYS A 164 13.44 17.07 1.39
CA LYS A 164 12.45 16.96 0.30
C LYS A 164 12.88 16.03 -0.85
N GLN A 165 14.16 16.06 -1.23
CA GLN A 165 14.72 15.18 -2.27
C GLN A 165 14.52 13.69 -1.98
N ASN A 166 14.37 13.31 -0.72
CA ASN A 166 14.16 11.92 -0.31
C ASN A 166 12.76 11.41 -0.67
N ILE A 167 11.78 12.30 -0.85
CA ILE A 167 10.44 11.93 -1.36
C ILE A 167 10.56 11.38 -2.78
N HIS A 168 11.29 12.07 -3.68
CA HIS A 168 11.53 11.57 -5.04
C HIS A 168 12.32 10.27 -5.04
N LYS A 169 13.33 10.15 -4.16
CA LYS A 169 14.09 8.89 -4.01
C LYS A 169 13.19 7.73 -3.57
N PHE A 170 12.29 7.97 -2.63
CA PHE A 170 11.32 6.97 -2.19
C PHE A 170 10.39 6.54 -3.34
N LEU A 171 9.83 7.50 -4.07
CA LEU A 171 8.94 7.20 -5.20
C LEU A 171 9.64 6.35 -6.26
N TRP A 172 10.87 6.74 -6.66
CA TRP A 172 11.64 5.99 -7.64
C TRP A 172 12.19 4.66 -7.12
N ALA A 173 12.54 4.57 -5.83
CA ALA A 173 12.99 3.33 -5.21
C ALA A 173 11.94 2.23 -5.24
N TYR A 174 10.64 2.58 -5.17
CA TYR A 174 9.56 1.62 -5.34
C TYR A 174 9.20 1.41 -6.81
N LEU A 175 9.12 2.49 -7.58
CA LEU A 175 8.61 2.46 -8.93
C LEU A 175 9.52 1.70 -9.90
N LEU A 176 10.86 1.85 -9.81
CA LEU A 176 11.78 1.15 -10.72
C LEU A 176 11.68 -0.38 -10.61
N PRO A 177 11.68 -1.00 -9.41
CA PRO A 177 11.41 -2.43 -9.28
C PRO A 177 10.00 -2.82 -9.74
N LEU A 178 8.98 -1.99 -9.49
CA LEU A 178 7.63 -2.23 -9.98
C LEU A 178 7.59 -2.28 -11.51
N LEU A 179 8.29 -1.39 -12.19
CA LEU A 179 8.40 -1.41 -13.66
C LEU A 179 9.06 -2.68 -14.18
N ALA A 180 10.10 -3.18 -13.51
CA ALA A 180 10.72 -4.44 -13.86
C ALA A 180 9.71 -5.60 -13.73
N VAL A 181 8.93 -5.64 -12.66
CA VAL A 181 7.84 -6.63 -12.49
C VAL A 181 6.78 -6.46 -13.58
N CYS A 182 6.39 -5.22 -13.94
CA CYS A 182 5.45 -4.97 -15.04
C CYS A 182 5.98 -5.52 -16.37
N ILE A 183 7.25 -5.30 -16.69
CA ILE A 183 7.88 -5.81 -17.91
C ILE A 183 7.90 -7.33 -17.90
N ILE A 184 8.31 -7.97 -16.79
CA ILE A 184 8.31 -9.44 -16.66
C ILE A 184 6.89 -10.00 -16.85
N THR A 185 5.89 -9.39 -16.20
CA THR A 185 4.49 -9.80 -16.33
C THR A 185 4.00 -9.69 -17.77
N MET A 186 4.31 -8.60 -18.47
CA MET A 186 3.94 -8.42 -19.90
C MET A 186 4.66 -9.43 -20.79
N LEU A 187 5.94 -9.77 -20.53
CA LEU A 187 6.66 -10.79 -21.28
C LEU A 187 6.05 -12.18 -21.05
N ASN A 188 5.65 -12.51 -19.81
CA ASN A 188 4.97 -13.76 -19.49
C ASN A 188 3.64 -13.86 -20.25
N GLN A 189 2.85 -12.77 -20.30
CA GLN A 189 1.62 -12.73 -21.10
C GLN A 189 1.88 -12.84 -22.58
N ALA A 190 2.93 -12.20 -23.11
CA ALA A 190 3.28 -12.28 -24.52
C ALA A 190 3.62 -13.72 -24.94
N SER A 191 4.27 -14.49 -24.08
CA SER A 191 4.61 -15.91 -24.33
C SER A 191 3.42 -16.86 -24.24
N ALA A 192 2.44 -16.54 -23.35
CA ALA A 192 1.26 -17.38 -23.10
C ALA A 192 -0.01 -16.95 -23.88
N GLY A 193 0.03 -15.77 -24.53
CA GLY A 193 -1.11 -15.11 -25.16
C GLY A 193 -1.78 -14.10 -24.22
N PHE A 194 -2.22 -12.95 -24.78
CA PHE A 194 -2.85 -11.85 -24.06
C PHE A 194 -4.34 -12.14 -23.76
N THR A 195 -4.60 -13.19 -22.99
CA THR A 195 -5.96 -13.58 -22.57
C THR A 195 -6.18 -13.18 -21.10
N GLU A 196 -7.44 -13.04 -20.69
CA GLU A 196 -7.81 -12.78 -19.29
C GLU A 196 -7.31 -13.90 -18.37
N GLN A 197 -7.41 -15.17 -18.78
CA GLN A 197 -6.94 -16.31 -17.99
C GLN A 197 -5.42 -16.22 -17.73
N ASN A 198 -4.64 -15.89 -18.74
CA ASN A 198 -3.19 -15.73 -18.59
C ASN A 198 -2.83 -14.49 -17.77
N ALA A 199 -3.65 -13.43 -17.83
CA ALA A 199 -3.47 -12.25 -17.00
C ALA A 199 -3.56 -12.56 -15.50
N HIS A 200 -4.38 -13.55 -15.11
CA HIS A 200 -4.56 -13.93 -13.70
C HIS A 200 -3.33 -14.58 -13.05
N ILE A 201 -2.41 -15.12 -13.87
CA ILE A 201 -1.22 -15.85 -13.39
C ILE A 201 0.12 -15.21 -13.79
N ALA A 202 0.11 -14.29 -14.75
CA ALA A 202 1.34 -13.76 -15.37
C ALA A 202 2.26 -13.00 -14.40
N MET A 203 1.71 -12.41 -13.30
CA MET A 203 2.48 -11.67 -12.29
C MET A 203 3.10 -12.57 -11.20
N VAL A 204 2.79 -13.87 -11.18
CA VAL A 204 3.41 -14.84 -10.26
C VAL A 204 4.89 -14.99 -10.63
N PRO A 205 5.83 -15.08 -9.64
CA PRO A 205 5.60 -15.22 -8.20
C PRO A 205 5.54 -13.92 -7.41
N TYR A 206 5.67 -12.75 -8.03
CA TYR A 206 5.81 -11.46 -7.34
C TYR A 206 4.50 -10.99 -6.70
N TYR A 207 3.38 -11.16 -7.38
CA TYR A 207 2.05 -10.85 -6.84
C TYR A 207 1.21 -12.12 -6.80
N ASN A 208 0.40 -12.23 -5.75
CA ASN A 208 -0.46 -13.39 -5.55
C ASN A 208 -1.67 -13.39 -6.48
N ASP A 209 -2.04 -12.21 -6.99
CA ASP A 209 -3.30 -11.93 -7.64
C ASP A 209 -3.13 -10.70 -8.55
N HIS A 210 -3.75 -10.74 -9.73
CA HIS A 210 -3.73 -9.68 -10.73
C HIS A 210 -4.37 -8.38 -10.20
N THR A 211 -5.34 -8.48 -9.26
CA THR A 211 -6.01 -7.30 -8.69
C THR A 211 -5.10 -6.54 -7.73
N ALA A 212 -4.28 -7.24 -6.93
CA ALA A 212 -3.27 -6.62 -6.08
C ALA A 212 -2.17 -5.93 -6.90
N TYR A 213 -1.71 -6.57 -7.99
CA TYR A 213 -0.78 -6.01 -8.94
C TYR A 213 -1.33 -4.71 -9.57
N ALA A 214 -2.58 -4.75 -10.06
CA ALA A 214 -3.23 -3.60 -10.66
C ALA A 214 -3.50 -2.46 -9.65
N ALA A 215 -3.80 -2.77 -8.39
CA ALA A 215 -4.02 -1.78 -7.34
C ALA A 215 -2.77 -0.93 -7.08
N VAL A 216 -1.60 -1.58 -7.03
CA VAL A 216 -0.32 -0.87 -6.86
C VAL A 216 -0.01 0.01 -8.07
N ILE A 217 -0.23 -0.49 -9.29
CA ILE A 217 -0.02 0.30 -10.52
C ILE A 217 -0.95 1.51 -10.54
N ALA A 218 -2.25 1.32 -10.24
CA ALA A 218 -3.24 2.39 -10.21
C ALA A 218 -2.86 3.50 -9.23
N LEU A 219 -2.27 3.15 -8.09
CA LEU A 219 -1.80 4.10 -7.09
C LEU A 219 -0.65 4.97 -7.61
N PHE A 220 0.25 4.43 -8.46
CA PHE A 220 1.39 5.17 -9.00
C PHE A 220 1.08 5.97 -10.27
N ILE A 221 0.08 5.62 -11.07
CA ILE A 221 -0.25 6.33 -12.33
C ILE A 221 -0.47 7.84 -12.11
N PRO A 222 -1.30 8.32 -11.15
CA PRO A 222 -1.47 9.74 -10.91
C PRO A 222 -0.18 10.44 -10.46
N VAL A 223 0.67 9.75 -9.70
CA VAL A 223 1.96 10.28 -9.25
C VAL A 223 2.90 10.51 -10.42
N ILE A 224 3.05 9.53 -11.32
CA ILE A 224 3.90 9.63 -12.50
C ILE A 224 3.40 10.70 -13.45
N ILE A 225 2.10 10.79 -13.66
CA ILE A 225 1.51 11.87 -14.46
C ILE A 225 1.81 13.23 -13.83
N ALA A 226 1.70 13.34 -12.49
CA ALA A 226 2.02 14.59 -11.78
C ALA A 226 3.48 15.00 -11.99
N LEU A 227 4.44 14.07 -11.94
CA LEU A 227 5.85 14.38 -12.15
C LEU A 227 6.14 15.02 -13.52
N LEU A 228 5.34 14.76 -14.56
CA LEU A 228 5.47 15.40 -15.87
C LEU A 228 5.27 16.92 -15.83
N PHE A 229 4.54 17.43 -14.85
CA PHE A 229 4.19 18.85 -14.69
C PHE A 229 5.11 19.60 -13.74
N GLU A 230 6.17 18.97 -13.22
CA GLU A 230 7.19 19.68 -12.44
C GLU A 230 7.98 20.66 -13.30
N ASN A 231 8.38 21.78 -12.68
CA ASN A 231 9.21 22.79 -13.35
C ASN A 231 10.65 22.29 -13.50
N LYS A 232 11.33 22.76 -14.54
CA LYS A 232 12.78 22.55 -14.79
C LYS A 232 13.16 21.08 -15.05
N ILE A 233 12.22 20.23 -15.49
CA ILE A 233 12.54 18.89 -15.97
C ILE A 233 13.19 18.99 -17.35
N ASN A 234 14.37 18.37 -17.53
CA ASN A 234 15.01 18.28 -18.83
C ASN A 234 14.23 17.33 -19.77
N LYS A 235 14.44 17.50 -21.10
CA LYS A 235 13.72 16.72 -22.10
C LYS A 235 13.90 15.20 -21.93
N THR A 236 15.12 14.76 -21.61
CA THR A 236 15.45 13.34 -21.42
C THR A 236 14.65 12.73 -20.25
N LEU A 237 14.60 13.41 -19.10
CA LEU A 237 13.83 12.93 -17.95
C LEU A 237 12.33 12.95 -18.25
N LYS A 238 11.83 13.98 -18.95
CA LYS A 238 10.43 14.04 -19.36
C LYS A 238 10.05 12.89 -20.29
N THR A 239 10.89 12.57 -21.28
CA THR A 239 10.70 11.41 -22.16
C THR A 239 10.71 10.10 -21.37
N PHE A 240 11.64 9.96 -20.43
CA PHE A 240 11.70 8.78 -19.56
C PHE A 240 10.40 8.61 -18.74
N ILE A 241 9.91 9.69 -18.10
CA ILE A 241 8.65 9.66 -17.33
C ILE A 241 7.46 9.31 -18.24
N LEU A 242 7.41 9.80 -19.49
CA LEU A 242 6.37 9.44 -20.46
C LEU A 242 6.40 7.95 -20.80
N ILE A 243 7.58 7.38 -21.01
CA ILE A 243 7.75 5.94 -21.26
C ILE A 243 7.26 5.14 -20.05
N VAL A 244 7.64 5.55 -18.84
CA VAL A 244 7.18 4.92 -17.60
C VAL A 244 5.65 4.98 -17.49
N ALA A 245 5.05 6.14 -17.75
CA ALA A 245 3.59 6.30 -17.72
C ALA A 245 2.90 5.38 -18.74
N ALA A 246 3.43 5.31 -19.98
CA ALA A 246 2.91 4.43 -21.01
C ALA A 246 3.00 2.95 -20.61
N LEU A 247 4.13 2.51 -20.02
CA LEU A 247 4.31 1.14 -19.54
C LEU A 247 3.31 0.80 -18.41
N LEU A 248 3.10 1.69 -17.44
CA LEU A 248 2.12 1.48 -16.37
C LEU A 248 0.69 1.42 -16.91
N ILE A 249 0.33 2.29 -17.86
CA ILE A 249 -0.99 2.28 -18.50
C ILE A 249 -1.19 0.97 -19.28
N THR A 250 -0.20 0.52 -20.04
CA THR A 250 -0.26 -0.76 -20.73
C THR A 250 -0.39 -1.93 -19.73
N ALA A 251 0.39 -1.92 -18.67
CA ALA A 251 0.35 -2.97 -17.65
C ALA A 251 -1.03 -3.06 -16.96
N ILE A 252 -1.67 -1.91 -16.66
CA ILE A 252 -3.00 -1.93 -16.02
C ILE A 252 -4.11 -2.37 -16.98
N ILE A 253 -4.01 -2.05 -18.26
CA ILE A 253 -4.92 -2.54 -19.29
C ILE A 253 -4.80 -4.06 -19.39
N LEU A 254 -3.57 -4.57 -19.52
CA LEU A 254 -3.28 -6.00 -19.64
C LEU A 254 -3.54 -6.80 -18.35
N SER A 255 -3.76 -6.14 -17.21
CA SER A 255 -4.13 -6.80 -15.96
C SER A 255 -5.57 -7.30 -15.93
N TYR A 256 -6.42 -6.86 -16.85
CA TYR A 256 -7.87 -7.16 -16.91
C TYR A 256 -8.60 -6.86 -15.58
N THR A 257 -8.12 -5.91 -14.79
CA THR A 257 -8.66 -5.61 -13.46
C THR A 257 -9.66 -4.46 -13.51
N ARG A 258 -10.96 -4.80 -13.58
CA ARG A 258 -12.06 -3.82 -13.61
C ARG A 258 -12.05 -2.84 -12.44
N ALA A 259 -11.77 -3.33 -11.22
CA ALA A 259 -11.70 -2.51 -10.01
C ALA A 259 -10.65 -1.38 -10.11
N ALA A 260 -9.50 -1.64 -10.76
CA ALA A 260 -8.47 -0.65 -10.96
C ALA A 260 -8.88 0.42 -11.99
N TRP A 261 -9.62 0.05 -13.03
CA TRP A 261 -10.15 1.01 -14.00
C TRP A 261 -11.19 1.94 -13.38
N VAL A 262 -12.11 1.37 -12.57
CA VAL A 262 -13.09 2.17 -11.81
C VAL A 262 -12.39 3.11 -10.85
N ALA A 263 -11.34 2.65 -10.17
CA ALA A 263 -10.55 3.47 -9.24
C ALA A 263 -9.85 4.64 -9.95
N LEU A 264 -9.25 4.41 -11.12
CA LEU A 264 -8.64 5.47 -11.94
C LEU A 264 -9.67 6.45 -12.48
N ALA A 265 -10.81 5.97 -12.95
CA ALA A 265 -11.92 6.82 -13.40
C ALA A 265 -12.44 7.70 -12.27
N GLY A 266 -12.58 7.14 -11.06
CA GLY A 266 -12.96 7.89 -9.86
C GLY A 266 -11.93 8.94 -9.45
N ALA A 267 -10.63 8.61 -9.51
CA ALA A 267 -9.57 9.59 -9.26
C ALA A 267 -9.56 10.72 -10.30
N LEU A 268 -9.80 10.39 -11.57
CA LEU A 268 -9.98 11.39 -12.63
C LEU A 268 -11.20 12.27 -12.38
N GLY A 269 -12.32 11.69 -11.94
CA GLY A 269 -13.52 12.43 -11.50
C GLY A 269 -13.20 13.41 -10.38
N CYS A 270 -12.46 12.99 -9.35
CA CYS A 270 -11.99 13.87 -8.28
C CYS A 270 -11.10 15.01 -8.80
N LEU A 271 -10.23 14.72 -9.77
CA LEU A 271 -9.40 15.74 -10.42
C LEU A 271 -10.27 16.77 -11.16
N PHE A 272 -11.29 16.33 -11.92
CA PHE A 272 -12.23 17.23 -12.59
C PHE A 272 -13.02 18.11 -11.60
N ILE A 273 -13.54 17.53 -10.53
CA ILE A 273 -14.21 18.25 -9.44
C ILE A 273 -13.31 19.37 -8.91
N TYR A 274 -12.03 19.05 -8.69
CA TYR A 274 -11.04 20.02 -8.21
C TYR A 274 -10.73 21.11 -9.22
N ILE A 275 -10.51 20.77 -10.51
CA ILE A 275 -10.18 21.73 -11.58
C ILE A 275 -11.35 22.65 -11.85
N LEU A 276 -12.56 22.11 -11.95
CA LEU A 276 -13.79 22.87 -12.22
C LEU A 276 -14.29 23.65 -11.00
N LYS A 277 -13.60 23.51 -9.84
CA LYS A 277 -13.98 24.15 -8.58
C LYS A 277 -15.44 23.87 -8.21
N ILE A 278 -15.93 22.66 -8.47
CA ILE A 278 -17.31 22.26 -8.17
C ILE A 278 -17.54 22.40 -6.67
N LYS A 279 -18.62 23.09 -6.30
CA LYS A 279 -18.97 23.29 -4.89
C LYS A 279 -19.34 21.95 -4.24
N ASN A 280 -18.90 21.73 -3.00
CA ASN A 280 -19.10 20.47 -2.28
C ASN A 280 -20.58 20.06 -2.22
N TRP A 281 -21.50 20.99 -2.08
CA TRP A 281 -22.93 20.68 -2.05
C TRP A 281 -23.41 20.01 -3.34
N VAL A 282 -22.88 20.41 -4.52
CA VAL A 282 -23.22 19.79 -5.82
C VAL A 282 -22.75 18.33 -5.83
N VAL A 283 -21.54 18.08 -5.31
CA VAL A 283 -20.98 16.73 -5.21
C VAL A 283 -21.85 15.88 -4.26
N TYR A 284 -22.16 16.39 -3.09
CA TYR A 284 -23.01 15.67 -2.12
C TYR A 284 -24.41 15.43 -2.65
N THR A 285 -25.00 16.40 -3.33
CA THR A 285 -26.31 16.24 -3.99
C THR A 285 -26.25 15.18 -5.09
N GLY A 286 -25.19 15.19 -5.91
CA GLY A 286 -24.98 14.17 -6.94
C GLY A 286 -24.87 12.75 -6.35
N ILE A 287 -24.05 12.58 -5.31
CA ILE A 287 -23.92 11.29 -4.59
C ILE A 287 -25.28 10.90 -3.97
N GLY A 288 -25.97 11.85 -3.32
CA GLY A 288 -27.28 11.61 -2.72
C GLY A 288 -28.32 11.16 -3.76
N LEU A 289 -28.34 11.77 -4.94
CA LEU A 289 -29.23 11.38 -6.05
C LEU A 289 -28.91 9.96 -6.55
N VAL A 290 -27.62 9.61 -6.70
CA VAL A 290 -27.23 8.26 -7.11
C VAL A 290 -27.68 7.23 -6.09
N VAL A 291 -27.45 7.49 -4.79
CA VAL A 291 -27.90 6.60 -3.70
C VAL A 291 -29.42 6.49 -3.66
N LEU A 292 -30.13 7.60 -3.80
CA LEU A 292 -31.58 7.63 -3.83
C LEU A 292 -32.13 6.87 -5.04
N THR A 293 -31.57 7.10 -6.22
CA THR A 293 -31.97 6.36 -7.44
C THR A 293 -31.76 4.86 -7.27
N TYR A 294 -30.63 4.45 -6.73
CA TYR A 294 -30.38 3.05 -6.41
C TYR A 294 -31.38 2.51 -5.38
N ALA A 295 -31.65 3.24 -4.31
CA ALA A 295 -32.60 2.82 -3.27
C ALA A 295 -34.04 2.67 -3.80
N LEU A 296 -34.46 3.56 -4.72
CA LEU A 296 -35.81 3.54 -5.30
C LEU A 296 -35.97 2.48 -6.41
N PHE A 297 -34.94 2.27 -7.20
CA PHE A 297 -34.96 1.45 -8.41
C PHE A 297 -34.04 0.22 -8.35
N HIS A 298 -33.64 -0.22 -7.15
CA HIS A 298 -32.68 -1.32 -7.01
C HIS A 298 -33.18 -2.62 -7.65
N VAL A 299 -34.49 -2.90 -7.61
CA VAL A 299 -35.10 -4.10 -8.22
C VAL A 299 -35.01 -4.03 -9.75
N GLU A 300 -35.42 -2.88 -10.33
CA GLU A 300 -35.38 -2.66 -11.77
C GLU A 300 -33.95 -2.61 -12.30
N ILE A 301 -33.04 -1.97 -11.58
CA ILE A 301 -31.62 -1.93 -11.92
C ILE A 301 -31.03 -3.33 -11.88
N THR A 302 -31.36 -4.13 -10.85
CA THR A 302 -30.89 -5.50 -10.72
C THR A 302 -31.43 -6.34 -11.86
N MET A 303 -32.76 -6.30 -12.14
CA MET A 303 -33.36 -7.02 -13.27
C MET A 303 -32.81 -6.60 -14.63
N TYR A 304 -32.49 -5.32 -14.83
CA TYR A 304 -31.87 -4.84 -16.07
C TYR A 304 -30.43 -5.35 -16.22
N LEU A 305 -29.66 -5.39 -15.12
CA LEU A 305 -28.30 -5.92 -15.10
C LEU A 305 -28.27 -7.43 -15.27
N GLU A 306 -29.25 -8.15 -14.74
CA GLU A 306 -29.42 -9.60 -14.91
C GLU A 306 -29.76 -10.02 -16.33
N ARG A 307 -30.39 -9.11 -17.11
CA ARG A 307 -30.78 -9.37 -18.51
C ARG A 307 -29.61 -9.37 -19.49
N ASN A 308 -28.47 -8.83 -19.10
CA ASN A 308 -27.26 -8.86 -19.90
C ASN A 308 -26.52 -10.18 -19.73
N ASP A 309 -26.62 -11.03 -20.72
CA ASP A 309 -26.23 -12.43 -20.77
C ASP A 309 -24.81 -12.82 -20.30
N LYS A 310 -24.76 -14.06 -19.84
CA LYS A 310 -23.71 -14.99 -19.44
C LYS A 310 -22.50 -15.09 -20.38
N THR A 311 -21.70 -14.04 -20.59
CA THR A 311 -20.46 -14.24 -21.35
C THR A 311 -19.31 -13.40 -20.78
N SER A 312 -18.45 -14.05 -19.99
CA SER A 312 -17.04 -13.65 -19.94
C SER A 312 -16.46 -13.96 -21.33
N SER A 313 -16.21 -12.92 -22.12
CA SER A 313 -15.66 -13.07 -23.46
C SER A 313 -14.26 -12.49 -23.51
N THR A 314 -13.42 -13.08 -24.34
CA THR A 314 -12.05 -12.62 -24.68
C THR A 314 -12.01 -11.26 -25.37
N ASP A 315 -13.15 -10.62 -25.58
CA ASP A 315 -13.28 -9.33 -26.26
C ASP A 315 -13.31 -8.19 -25.24
N TYR A 316 -12.37 -7.25 -25.33
CA TYR A 316 -12.25 -6.07 -24.45
C TYR A 316 -13.53 -5.24 -24.35
N ALA A 317 -14.28 -5.11 -25.42
CA ALA A 317 -15.54 -4.38 -25.43
C ALA A 317 -16.58 -5.03 -24.53
N LYS A 318 -16.67 -6.36 -24.55
CA LYS A 318 -17.55 -7.14 -23.68
C LYS A 318 -17.06 -7.15 -22.22
N HIS A 319 -15.73 -7.08 -21.99
CA HIS A 319 -15.16 -6.97 -20.66
C HIS A 319 -15.51 -5.62 -19.98
N VAL A 320 -15.49 -4.52 -20.73
CA VAL A 320 -15.98 -3.22 -20.24
C VAL A 320 -17.49 -3.27 -19.95
N GLN A 321 -18.28 -3.93 -20.81
CA GLN A 321 -19.71 -4.10 -20.64
C GLN A 321 -20.06 -4.97 -19.41
N SER A 322 -19.21 -5.96 -19.08
CA SER A 322 -19.38 -6.84 -17.90
C SER A 322 -19.11 -6.14 -16.55
N ILE A 323 -18.58 -4.90 -16.53
CA ILE A 323 -18.45 -4.11 -15.31
C ILE A 323 -19.81 -3.90 -14.62
N GLY A 324 -20.88 -3.78 -15.40
CA GLY A 324 -22.25 -3.65 -14.90
C GLY A 324 -22.95 -4.98 -14.55
N ASN A 325 -22.32 -6.11 -14.86
CA ASN A 325 -22.94 -7.42 -14.66
C ASN A 325 -22.68 -7.96 -13.24
N ILE A 326 -23.53 -7.56 -12.29
CA ILE A 326 -23.35 -7.84 -10.85
C ILE A 326 -23.82 -9.26 -10.49
N SER A 327 -24.80 -9.81 -11.19
CA SER A 327 -25.52 -11.01 -10.76
C SER A 327 -25.12 -12.31 -11.46
N THR A 328 -24.37 -12.25 -12.56
CA THR A 328 -23.99 -13.45 -13.34
C THR A 328 -22.48 -13.68 -13.44
N ASP A 329 -21.66 -12.72 -12.98
CA ASP A 329 -20.20 -12.86 -12.90
C ASP A 329 -19.83 -13.47 -11.54
N ASP A 330 -19.27 -14.67 -11.52
CA ASP A 330 -18.87 -15.41 -10.31
C ASP A 330 -17.99 -14.57 -9.37
N SER A 331 -17.13 -13.69 -9.91
CA SER A 331 -16.28 -12.81 -9.11
C SER A 331 -17.09 -11.74 -8.37
N ASN A 332 -18.15 -11.20 -8.98
CA ASN A 332 -19.03 -10.23 -8.34
C ASN A 332 -19.95 -10.91 -7.32
N ILE A 333 -20.50 -12.08 -7.64
CA ILE A 333 -21.31 -12.88 -6.72
C ILE A 333 -20.49 -13.24 -5.48
N GLU A 334 -19.24 -13.67 -5.66
CA GLU A 334 -18.36 -14.01 -4.54
C GLU A 334 -18.08 -12.78 -3.65
N ARG A 335 -17.88 -11.58 -4.22
CA ARG A 335 -17.74 -10.34 -3.41
C ARG A 335 -18.99 -10.08 -2.57
N LEU A 336 -20.19 -10.18 -3.17
CA LEU A 336 -21.45 -9.99 -2.45
C LEU A 336 -21.64 -11.02 -1.33
N ASN A 337 -21.31 -12.29 -1.57
CA ASN A 337 -21.30 -13.34 -0.56
C ASN A 337 -20.35 -12.97 0.60
N ARG A 338 -19.12 -12.56 0.28
CA ARG A 338 -18.12 -12.15 1.28
C ARG A 338 -18.56 -10.91 2.09
N TRP A 339 -19.16 -9.93 1.43
CA TRP A 339 -19.70 -8.75 2.12
C TRP A 339 -20.87 -9.10 3.05
N SER A 340 -21.76 -9.97 2.59
CA SER A 340 -22.88 -10.47 3.41
C SER A 340 -22.38 -11.25 4.64
N CYS A 341 -21.32 -12.06 4.48
CA CYS A 341 -20.66 -12.73 5.60
C CYS A 341 -20.05 -11.72 6.58
N ALA A 342 -19.33 -10.71 6.10
CA ALA A 342 -18.74 -9.68 6.95
C ALA A 342 -19.80 -8.93 7.77
N LEU A 343 -20.94 -8.59 7.16
CA LEU A 343 -22.06 -7.94 7.86
C LEU A 343 -22.71 -8.85 8.92
N ARG A 344 -22.86 -10.16 8.63
CA ARG A 344 -23.37 -11.11 9.63
C ARG A 344 -22.40 -11.29 10.81
N MET A 345 -21.11 -11.38 10.52
CA MET A 345 -20.06 -11.39 11.55
C MET A 345 -20.12 -10.13 12.41
N PHE A 346 -20.25 -8.95 11.77
CA PHE A 346 -20.40 -7.68 12.49
C PHE A 346 -21.66 -7.66 13.37
N ASN A 347 -22.80 -8.12 12.86
CA ASN A 347 -24.05 -8.14 13.64
C ASN A 347 -23.93 -9.02 14.89
N GLU A 348 -23.12 -10.08 14.86
CA GLU A 348 -22.87 -10.94 16.02
C GLU A 348 -21.91 -10.28 17.03
N LYS A 349 -20.86 -9.58 16.53
CA LYS A 349 -19.86 -8.92 17.40
C LYS A 349 -19.60 -7.46 16.97
N PRO A 350 -20.57 -6.54 17.20
CA PRO A 350 -20.51 -5.19 16.61
C PRO A 350 -19.45 -4.27 17.20
N LEU A 351 -19.01 -4.49 18.45
CA LEU A 351 -18.07 -3.61 19.13
C LEU A 351 -16.60 -4.00 18.88
N LEU A 352 -16.25 -5.23 19.15
CA LEU A 352 -14.86 -5.71 19.16
C LEU A 352 -14.51 -6.62 17.98
N GLY A 353 -15.52 -7.12 17.25
CA GLY A 353 -15.33 -8.05 16.15
C GLY A 353 -14.75 -9.40 16.57
N TYR A 354 -14.19 -10.12 15.62
CA TYR A 354 -13.59 -11.45 15.81
C TYR A 354 -12.09 -11.42 16.07
N GLY A 355 -11.45 -10.29 15.88
CA GLY A 355 -10.00 -10.09 15.96
C GLY A 355 -9.36 -9.87 14.57
N PRO A 356 -8.29 -9.04 14.48
CA PRO A 356 -7.61 -8.75 13.21
C PRO A 356 -7.10 -10.01 12.50
N GLY A 357 -7.28 -10.09 11.19
CA GLY A 357 -6.83 -11.21 10.35
C GLY A 357 -7.66 -12.49 10.46
N THR A 358 -8.75 -12.49 11.24
CA THR A 358 -9.54 -13.71 11.50
C THR A 358 -10.62 -13.97 10.45
N TYR A 359 -10.98 -12.97 9.64
CA TYR A 359 -12.06 -13.08 8.67
C TYR A 359 -11.95 -14.34 7.81
N MET A 360 -10.78 -14.59 7.19
CA MET A 360 -10.54 -15.70 6.30
C MET A 360 -10.77 -17.09 6.94
N PHE A 361 -10.70 -17.19 8.27
CA PHE A 361 -10.89 -18.43 9.02
C PHE A 361 -12.31 -18.56 9.55
N GLN A 362 -13.04 -17.45 9.72
CA GLN A 362 -14.35 -17.43 10.38
C GLN A 362 -15.53 -17.31 9.40
N TYR A 363 -15.35 -16.67 8.23
CA TYR A 363 -16.45 -16.33 7.34
C TYR A 363 -17.25 -17.55 6.83
N GLY A 364 -16.62 -18.73 6.73
CA GLY A 364 -17.25 -19.93 6.17
C GLY A 364 -18.56 -20.34 6.87
N GLN A 365 -18.63 -20.16 8.20
CA GLN A 365 -19.85 -20.44 8.97
C GLN A 365 -20.98 -19.42 8.78
N PHE A 366 -20.66 -18.26 8.19
CA PHE A 366 -21.62 -17.20 7.90
C PHE A 366 -22.12 -17.20 6.45
N GLN A 367 -21.62 -18.12 5.60
CA GLN A 367 -22.08 -18.26 4.23
C GLN A 367 -23.46 -18.91 4.17
N LYS A 368 -24.37 -18.32 3.38
CA LYS A 368 -25.63 -18.98 3.01
C LYS A 368 -25.46 -19.73 1.70
N HIS A 369 -26.05 -20.90 1.61
CA HIS A 369 -25.95 -21.74 0.41
C HIS A 369 -26.48 -21.02 -0.85
N SER A 370 -27.51 -20.21 -0.71
CA SER A 370 -28.12 -19.43 -1.81
C SER A 370 -27.24 -18.25 -2.30
N GLU A 371 -26.20 -17.86 -1.56
CA GLU A 371 -25.32 -16.73 -1.88
C GLU A 371 -23.96 -17.18 -2.46
N ARG A 372 -23.74 -18.50 -2.55
CA ARG A 372 -22.47 -19.05 -3.05
C ARG A 372 -22.35 -18.94 -4.55
N SER A 373 -21.16 -18.61 -5.03
CA SER A 373 -20.74 -18.68 -6.43
C SER A 373 -20.02 -19.99 -6.73
N GLY A 374 -19.74 -20.27 -8.01
CA GLY A 374 -18.94 -21.41 -8.42
C GLY A 374 -17.51 -21.43 -7.88
N ILE A 375 -16.99 -20.27 -7.45
CA ILE A 375 -15.64 -20.08 -6.90
C ILE A 375 -15.62 -19.92 -5.37
N SER A 376 -16.75 -20.05 -4.69
CA SER A 376 -16.85 -19.92 -3.23
C SER A 376 -16.12 -21.07 -2.52
N THR A 377 -15.30 -20.74 -1.52
CA THR A 377 -14.59 -21.71 -0.68
C THR A 377 -15.28 -21.91 0.66
N ASN A 378 -15.20 -23.11 1.23
CA ASN A 378 -15.91 -23.46 2.46
C ASN A 378 -15.10 -23.28 3.74
N PHE A 379 -13.78 -23.45 3.69
CA PHE A 379 -12.90 -23.47 4.86
C PHE A 379 -11.63 -22.70 4.54
N ALA A 380 -11.25 -21.76 5.38
CA ALA A 380 -9.93 -21.14 5.53
C ALA A 380 -8.95 -21.08 4.31
N GLU A 381 -9.42 -21.34 3.11
CA GLU A 381 -8.62 -21.42 1.89
C GLU A 381 -8.32 -20.03 1.30
N GLY A 382 -8.08 -19.07 2.17
CA GLY A 382 -7.40 -17.85 1.79
C GLY A 382 -8.23 -16.71 1.22
N GLY A 383 -9.54 -16.70 1.41
CA GLY A 383 -10.38 -15.60 0.91
C GLY A 383 -10.58 -14.47 1.91
N GLY A 384 -10.15 -13.26 1.59
CA GLY A 384 -10.46 -12.05 2.36
C GLY A 384 -11.90 -11.57 2.13
N SER A 385 -12.27 -10.49 2.84
CA SER A 385 -13.59 -9.84 2.74
C SER A 385 -13.83 -9.10 1.43
N HIS A 386 -12.84 -8.96 0.57
CA HIS A 386 -12.83 -8.11 -0.61
C HIS A 386 -13.23 -6.65 -0.33
N SER A 387 -12.93 -6.14 0.86
CA SER A 387 -13.14 -4.73 1.20
C SER A 387 -12.29 -4.31 2.40
N GLU A 388 -11.54 -3.20 2.24
CA GLU A 388 -10.78 -2.54 3.33
C GLU A 388 -11.70 -1.92 4.40
N TYR A 389 -13.00 -1.90 4.17
CA TYR A 389 -13.99 -1.35 5.10
C TYR A 389 -14.76 -2.45 5.82
N LEU A 390 -15.25 -3.44 5.08
CA LEU A 390 -16.05 -4.53 5.63
C LEU A 390 -15.22 -5.60 6.35
N GLY A 391 -13.95 -5.80 5.92
CA GLY A 391 -13.02 -6.66 6.64
C GLY A 391 -12.80 -6.19 8.07
N PRO A 392 -12.26 -4.99 8.28
CA PRO A 392 -12.11 -4.42 9.62
C PRO A 392 -13.43 -4.28 10.39
N LEU A 393 -14.57 -4.09 9.71
CA LEU A 393 -15.88 -4.06 10.35
C LEU A 393 -16.20 -5.38 11.05
N SER A 394 -15.94 -6.51 10.41
CA SER A 394 -16.17 -7.85 10.98
C SER A 394 -15.10 -8.25 11.98
N GLU A 395 -13.85 -7.81 11.78
CA GLU A 395 -12.70 -8.21 12.60
C GLU A 395 -12.49 -7.33 13.83
N GLN A 396 -12.83 -6.04 13.77
CA GLN A 396 -12.53 -5.03 14.79
C GLN A 396 -13.77 -4.25 15.22
N GLY A 397 -14.95 -4.65 14.78
CA GLY A 397 -16.19 -3.95 15.04
C GLY A 397 -16.24 -2.56 14.36
N ILE A 398 -17.20 -1.74 14.77
CA ILE A 398 -17.48 -0.45 14.14
C ILE A 398 -16.28 0.51 14.15
N LEU A 399 -15.45 0.50 15.17
CA LEU A 399 -14.32 1.42 15.30
C LEU A 399 -13.17 1.06 14.35
N GLY A 400 -13.08 -0.18 13.84
CA GLY A 400 -12.09 -0.57 12.83
C GLY A 400 -12.15 0.32 11.59
N PRO A 401 -13.22 0.26 10.79
CA PRO A 401 -13.35 1.10 9.60
C PRO A 401 -13.50 2.60 9.94
N VAL A 402 -14.13 2.97 11.06
CA VAL A 402 -14.28 4.38 11.44
C VAL A 402 -12.93 5.05 11.65
N THR A 403 -12.01 4.43 12.41
CA THR A 403 -10.68 5.00 12.62
C THR A 403 -9.86 5.04 11.33
N PHE A 404 -9.99 4.04 10.46
CA PHE A 404 -9.36 4.06 9.14
C PHE A 404 -9.87 5.20 8.26
N ILE A 405 -11.19 5.38 8.16
CA ILE A 405 -11.81 6.48 7.40
C ILE A 405 -11.40 7.84 7.99
N LEU A 406 -11.31 7.97 9.31
CA LEU A 406 -10.85 9.20 9.97
C LEU A 406 -9.40 9.55 9.60
N ILE A 407 -8.48 8.57 9.50
CA ILE A 407 -7.11 8.81 9.02
C ILE A 407 -7.17 9.48 7.64
N LEU A 408 -7.94 8.93 6.72
CA LEU A 408 -8.06 9.43 5.34
C LEU A 408 -8.74 10.82 5.29
N ALA A 409 -9.82 11.01 6.03
CA ALA A 409 -10.56 12.27 6.07
C ALA A 409 -9.70 13.42 6.61
N VAL A 410 -9.02 13.20 7.73
CA VAL A 410 -8.14 14.23 8.32
C VAL A 410 -6.91 14.47 7.46
N LEU A 411 -6.34 13.43 6.84
CA LEU A 411 -5.25 13.57 5.88
C LEU A 411 -5.67 14.47 4.70
N LEU A 412 -6.82 14.20 4.08
CA LEU A 412 -7.34 14.99 2.95
C LEU A 412 -7.64 16.43 3.36
N GLN A 413 -8.22 16.64 4.55
CA GLN A 413 -8.48 17.98 5.10
C GLN A 413 -7.19 18.77 5.29
N ARG A 414 -6.18 18.18 5.95
CA ARG A 414 -4.87 18.80 6.18
C ARG A 414 -4.14 19.08 4.87
N THR A 415 -4.13 18.12 3.95
CA THR A 415 -3.51 18.30 2.63
C THR A 415 -4.22 19.38 1.81
N SER A 416 -5.55 19.50 1.87
CA SER A 416 -6.28 20.58 1.23
C SER A 416 -5.90 21.95 1.81
N SER A 417 -5.72 22.05 3.13
CA SER A 417 -5.25 23.27 3.78
C SER A 417 -3.82 23.62 3.37
N PHE A 418 -2.92 22.64 3.34
CA PHE A 418 -1.55 22.81 2.85
C PHE A 418 -1.53 23.31 1.38
N LEU A 419 -2.32 22.71 0.48
CA LEU A 419 -2.38 23.09 -0.93
C LEU A 419 -2.86 24.53 -1.16
N ARG A 420 -3.69 25.08 -0.25
CA ARG A 420 -4.12 26.49 -0.33
C ARG A 420 -2.98 27.45 -0.02
N MET A 421 -2.08 27.09 0.87
CA MET A 421 -0.94 27.93 1.31
C MET A 421 0.32 27.70 0.47
N CYS A 422 0.49 26.51 -0.11
CA CYS A 422 1.70 26.12 -0.80
C CYS A 422 1.91 26.93 -2.08
N THR A 423 2.99 27.73 -2.16
CA THR A 423 3.37 28.53 -3.34
C THR A 423 4.26 27.77 -4.32
N ASN A 424 5.02 26.78 -3.84
CA ASN A 424 5.94 26.00 -4.67
C ASN A 424 5.20 25.06 -5.61
N LYS A 425 5.30 25.33 -6.93
CA LYS A 425 4.60 24.58 -7.97
C LYS A 425 4.92 23.08 -7.95
N ASN A 426 6.19 22.70 -7.84
CA ASN A 426 6.60 21.30 -7.84
C ASN A 426 6.01 20.54 -6.64
N THR A 427 6.05 21.13 -5.44
CA THR A 427 5.42 20.55 -4.25
C THR A 427 3.93 20.36 -4.44
N ARG A 428 3.22 21.39 -4.98
CA ARG A 428 1.77 21.30 -5.25
C ARG A 428 1.43 20.18 -6.21
N VAL A 429 2.22 20.02 -7.26
CA VAL A 429 1.98 19.00 -8.30
C VAL A 429 2.19 17.59 -7.73
N VAL A 430 3.30 17.36 -7.02
CA VAL A 430 3.57 16.08 -6.36
C VAL A 430 2.49 15.76 -5.32
N THR A 431 2.13 16.74 -4.49
CA THR A 431 1.04 16.58 -3.49
C THR A 431 -0.26 16.11 -4.14
N LYS A 432 -0.66 16.74 -5.27
CA LYS A 432 -1.88 16.35 -6.01
C LYS A 432 -1.77 14.92 -6.56
N GLY A 433 -0.61 14.56 -7.12
CA GLY A 433 -0.36 13.19 -7.60
C GLY A 433 -0.50 12.15 -6.49
N LEU A 434 0.09 12.41 -5.30
CA LEU A 434 0.00 11.53 -4.14
C LEU A 434 -1.45 11.38 -3.63
N VAL A 435 -2.19 12.50 -3.55
CA VAL A 435 -3.61 12.47 -3.16
C VAL A 435 -4.43 11.65 -4.14
N LEU A 436 -4.29 11.90 -5.44
CA LEU A 436 -5.02 11.15 -6.46
C LEU A 436 -4.64 9.66 -6.46
N GLY A 437 -3.37 9.35 -6.21
CA GLY A 437 -2.93 7.97 -6.00
C GLY A 437 -3.62 7.32 -4.80
N LEU A 438 -3.70 8.00 -3.65
CA LEU A 438 -4.46 7.48 -2.51
C LEU A 438 -5.95 7.35 -2.82
N VAL A 439 -6.55 8.28 -3.57
CA VAL A 439 -7.95 8.19 -3.99
C VAL A 439 -8.20 6.95 -4.85
N THR A 440 -7.27 6.58 -5.75
CA THR A 440 -7.42 5.31 -6.49
C THR A 440 -7.52 4.14 -5.53
N TYR A 441 -6.69 4.10 -4.48
CA TYR A 441 -6.75 3.01 -3.53
C TYR A 441 -7.97 3.08 -2.61
N ILE A 442 -8.42 4.24 -2.19
CA ILE A 442 -9.65 4.41 -1.40
C ILE A 442 -10.85 3.78 -2.14
N ILE A 443 -10.94 4.00 -3.45
CA ILE A 443 -12.01 3.42 -4.28
C ILE A 443 -11.78 1.93 -4.50
N HIS A 444 -10.57 1.53 -4.85
CA HIS A 444 -10.21 0.12 -5.06
C HIS A 444 -10.42 -0.71 -3.79
N GLY A 445 -10.11 -0.16 -2.62
CA GLY A 445 -10.31 -0.77 -1.31
C GLY A 445 -11.78 -1.02 -0.94
N GLY A 446 -12.73 -0.40 -1.65
CA GLY A 446 -14.15 -0.78 -1.57
C GLY A 446 -14.42 -2.18 -2.12
N LEU A 447 -13.64 -2.60 -3.11
CA LEU A 447 -13.83 -3.84 -3.87
C LEU A 447 -12.79 -4.92 -3.57
N ASN A 448 -11.68 -4.57 -2.90
CA ASN A 448 -10.58 -5.47 -2.56
C ASN A 448 -9.89 -5.00 -1.27
N TYR A 449 -9.00 -5.86 -0.72
CA TYR A 449 -8.34 -5.59 0.54
C TYR A 449 -6.90 -6.12 0.46
N PHE A 450 -5.91 -5.21 0.49
CA PHE A 450 -4.50 -5.53 0.26
C PHE A 450 -3.54 -4.81 1.21
N LEU A 451 -4.02 -3.96 2.14
CA LEU A 451 -3.18 -3.26 3.11
C LEU A 451 -2.52 -4.19 4.14
N ASP A 452 -2.94 -5.45 4.18
CA ASP A 452 -2.29 -6.49 4.98
C ASP A 452 -1.11 -7.14 4.25
N THR A 453 -0.84 -6.69 3.00
CA THR A 453 0.33 -7.10 2.23
C THR A 453 1.35 -5.96 2.15
N GLU A 454 2.63 -6.30 2.22
CA GLU A 454 3.72 -5.35 2.09
C GLU A 454 3.69 -4.58 0.76
N LYS A 455 3.24 -5.25 -0.32
CA LYS A 455 3.20 -4.67 -1.67
C LYS A 455 2.42 -3.35 -1.73
N LEU A 456 1.32 -3.26 -0.99
CA LEU A 456 0.50 -2.07 -0.99
C LEU A 456 0.72 -1.22 0.27
N ALA A 457 1.02 -1.84 1.41
CA ALA A 457 1.29 -1.11 2.65
C ALA A 457 2.45 -0.12 2.51
N VAL A 458 3.53 -0.50 1.79
CA VAL A 458 4.70 0.37 1.56
C VAL A 458 4.32 1.67 0.86
N PRO A 459 3.75 1.68 -0.35
CA PRO A 459 3.40 2.93 -1.01
C PRO A 459 2.23 3.66 -0.31
N PHE A 460 1.25 2.97 0.24
CA PHE A 460 0.12 3.59 0.93
C PHE A 460 0.58 4.42 2.15
N TRP A 461 1.27 3.80 3.11
CA TRP A 461 1.78 4.49 4.29
C TRP A 461 2.87 5.50 3.94
N GLY A 462 3.69 5.20 2.92
CA GLY A 462 4.68 6.12 2.40
C GLY A 462 4.07 7.38 1.79
N PHE A 463 2.97 7.29 1.06
CA PHE A 463 2.26 8.45 0.52
C PHE A 463 1.63 9.29 1.64
N ILE A 464 1.05 8.65 2.66
CA ILE A 464 0.57 9.36 3.86
C ILE A 464 1.73 10.10 4.53
N ALA A 465 2.89 9.44 4.71
CA ALA A 465 4.08 10.06 5.28
C ALA A 465 4.58 11.24 4.44
N CYS A 466 4.58 11.15 3.09
CA CYS A 466 4.93 12.27 2.21
C CYS A 466 4.00 13.48 2.43
N LEU A 467 2.68 13.25 2.48
CA LEU A 467 1.70 14.32 2.66
C LEU A 467 1.81 14.98 4.04
N VAL A 468 2.02 14.18 5.09
CA VAL A 468 2.24 14.67 6.46
C VAL A 468 3.58 15.43 6.56
N ALA A 469 4.64 14.94 5.90
CA ALA A 469 5.91 15.63 5.85
C ALA A 469 5.81 17.00 5.16
N PHE A 470 5.02 17.10 4.08
CA PHE A 470 4.75 18.39 3.46
C PHE A 470 4.04 19.35 4.42
N ASP A 471 3.07 18.89 5.17
CA ASP A 471 2.34 19.73 6.14
C ASP A 471 3.23 20.15 7.33
N ILE A 472 4.07 19.25 7.86
CA ILE A 472 4.93 19.56 9.02
C ILE A 472 6.14 20.42 8.63
N TYR A 473 6.91 20.00 7.64
CA TYR A 473 8.25 20.56 7.40
C TYR A 473 8.28 21.66 6.36
N TYR A 474 7.28 21.72 5.46
CA TYR A 474 7.32 22.67 4.35
C TYR A 474 6.28 23.80 4.45
N SER A 475 5.29 23.71 5.32
CA SER A 475 4.40 24.83 5.64
C SER A 475 5.07 25.84 6.57
N GLU A 476 5.86 25.39 7.56
CA GLU A 476 6.59 26.27 8.49
C GLU A 476 7.67 27.10 7.78
N HIS A 477 8.39 26.49 6.83
CA HIS A 477 9.40 27.20 6.04
C HIS A 477 8.79 28.34 5.21
N GLN A 478 7.62 28.14 4.64
CA GLN A 478 6.92 29.15 3.87
C GLN A 478 6.37 30.29 4.74
N GLN A 479 5.90 30.00 5.94
CA GLN A 479 5.50 31.04 6.90
C GLN A 479 6.70 31.89 7.37
N GLN A 480 7.86 31.30 7.58
CA GLN A 480 9.08 32.03 7.94
C GLN A 480 9.55 32.93 6.79
N GLU A 481 9.55 32.45 5.54
CA GLU A 481 9.89 33.26 4.36
C GLU A 481 8.89 34.41 4.15
N LEU A 482 7.59 34.19 4.32
CA LEU A 482 6.56 35.22 4.23
C LEU A 482 6.71 36.28 5.33
N ASN A 483 7.00 35.89 6.57
CA ASN A 483 7.22 36.80 7.68
C ASN A 483 8.51 37.62 7.52
N GLN A 484 9.56 37.07 6.92
CA GLN A 484 10.78 37.79 6.59
C GLN A 484 10.58 38.82 5.48
N HIS A 485 9.77 38.50 4.44
CA HIS A 485 9.42 39.43 3.37
C HIS A 485 8.41 40.50 3.78
N SER A 486 7.62 40.29 4.83
CA SER A 486 6.71 41.31 5.36
C SER A 486 7.37 42.26 6.39
N ALA A 487 8.59 41.92 6.83
CA ALA A 487 9.37 42.72 7.76
C ALA A 487 10.47 43.58 7.08
N THR A 488 10.62 43.40 5.75
CA THR A 488 11.43 44.25 4.84
C THR A 488 10.53 45.15 4.01
#